data_8cc67cc0ef61e6166ccbcbcf777bbabc
#
_entry.id   8cc67cc0ef61e6166ccbcbcf777bbabc
#
_cell.length_a   1.000
_cell.length_b   1.000
_cell.length_c   1.000
_cell.angle_alpha   90.00
_cell.angle_beta   90.00
_cell.angle_gamma   90.00
#
_symmetry.space_group_name_H-M   'P 1'
#
loop_
_entity.id
_entity.type
_entity.pdbx_description
1 polymer ?
#
loop_
_entity_poly.entity_id
_entity_poly.type
_entity_poly.pdbx_seq_one_letter_code
_entity_poly.pdbx_strand_id
1 'polypeptide(L)'
;MKDESGAMAFMTSNIKMETNTGGGLIKGLGRALSGNTIFLNFFTAESDNQKIAFSACYPGKIIPIKLTGSNTIIGAKNAFLATEESVDMDIYFKKKFKVGLFGREGFVLQKFTGTGMLFLEIDGEVIEHDLQPGEHLLVNQSHCCDGRKC
;
A
#
# COMPACT_ATOMS: atom_id res chain seq x y z
N MET A 1 10.00 4.18 -8.42
CA MET A 1 9.22 3.89 -7.19
C MET A 1 7.89 4.61 -7.24
N LYS A 2 6.91 4.15 -6.49
CA LYS A 2 5.60 4.80 -6.33
C LYS A 2 5.16 4.81 -4.87
N ASP A 3 4.46 5.87 -4.45
CA ASP A 3 3.91 6.03 -3.10
C ASP A 3 2.46 6.53 -3.11
N GLU A 4 1.81 6.52 -1.97
CA GLU A 4 0.59 7.29 -1.74
C GLU A 4 0.96 8.76 -1.50
N SER A 5 0.14 9.68 -2.02
CA SER A 5 0.42 11.12 -1.92
C SER A 5 0.62 11.56 -0.47
N GLY A 6 1.76 12.19 -0.20
CA GLY A 6 2.12 12.71 1.12
C GLY A 6 3.17 11.89 1.89
N ALA A 7 3.55 10.71 1.41
CA ALA A 7 4.53 9.86 2.10
C ALA A 7 6.00 10.28 1.86
N MET A 8 6.29 11.00 0.78
CA MET A 8 7.65 11.47 0.47
C MET A 8 8.09 12.55 1.45
N ALA A 9 9.19 12.29 2.17
CA ALA A 9 9.80 13.23 3.11
C ALA A 9 10.80 14.16 2.42
N PHE A 10 11.71 13.61 1.61
CA PHE A 10 12.65 14.36 0.78
C PHE A 10 13.16 13.52 -0.39
N MET A 11 13.67 14.20 -1.41
CA MET A 11 14.38 13.57 -2.52
C MET A 11 15.50 14.47 -3.02
N THR A 12 16.49 13.87 -3.70
CA THR A 12 17.56 14.63 -4.40
C THR A 12 17.00 15.25 -5.68
N SER A 13 17.69 16.28 -6.18
CA SER A 13 17.21 17.15 -7.28
C SER A 13 16.99 16.43 -8.63
N ASN A 14 17.71 15.34 -8.87
CA ASN A 14 17.62 14.59 -10.13
C ASN A 14 16.65 13.40 -10.04
N ILE A 15 15.59 13.56 -9.29
CA ILE A 15 14.44 12.64 -9.29
C ILE A 15 13.23 13.39 -9.85
N LYS A 16 12.68 12.85 -10.92
CA LYS A 16 11.42 13.33 -11.48
C LYS A 16 10.26 12.73 -10.71
N MET A 17 9.34 13.58 -10.26
CA MET A 17 8.09 13.17 -9.63
C MET A 17 6.92 13.46 -10.57
N GLU A 18 6.08 12.46 -10.80
CA GLU A 18 4.84 12.59 -11.57
C GLU A 18 3.67 12.09 -10.72
N THR A 19 2.67 12.92 -10.53
CA THR A 19 1.43 12.51 -9.84
C THR A 19 0.41 12.06 -10.87
N ASN A 20 -0.03 10.82 -10.77
CA ASN A 20 -1.02 10.28 -11.69
C ASN A 20 -2.42 10.33 -11.05
N THR A 21 -3.26 11.16 -11.61
CA THR A 21 -4.68 11.35 -11.22
C THR A 21 -5.63 10.38 -11.95
N GLY A 22 -5.13 9.22 -12.38
CA GLY A 22 -5.98 8.17 -12.98
C GLY A 22 -6.20 8.27 -14.49
N GLY A 23 -5.45 9.14 -15.21
CA GLY A 23 -5.61 9.35 -16.65
C GLY A 23 -4.54 8.73 -17.56
N GLY A 24 -3.50 8.10 -17.03
CA GLY A 24 -2.38 7.56 -17.80
C GLY A 24 -2.28 6.03 -17.79
N LEU A 25 -1.10 5.49 -17.63
CA LEU A 25 -0.73 4.07 -17.77
C LEU A 25 -1.47 3.04 -16.88
N ILE A 26 -2.32 3.49 -15.94
CA ILE A 26 -3.08 2.61 -15.05
C ILE A 26 -4.51 2.41 -15.60
N LYS A 27 -4.66 1.93 -16.82
CA LYS A 27 -5.98 1.63 -17.40
C LYS A 27 -6.77 0.52 -16.67
N GLY A 28 -6.10 -0.31 -15.87
CA GLY A 28 -6.72 -1.37 -15.07
C GLY A 28 -7.14 -0.90 -13.67
N LEU A 29 -6.28 -0.17 -12.99
CA LEU A 29 -6.49 0.25 -11.60
C LEU A 29 -7.57 1.34 -11.46
N GLY A 30 -7.67 2.26 -12.43
CA GLY A 30 -8.67 3.34 -12.41
C GLY A 30 -10.12 2.88 -12.50
N ARG A 31 -10.41 1.68 -13.04
CA ARG A 31 -11.77 1.11 -13.07
C ARG A 31 -12.17 0.42 -11.77
N ALA A 32 -11.21 -0.15 -11.03
CA ALA A 32 -11.48 -0.81 -9.75
C ALA A 32 -11.66 0.20 -8.60
N LEU A 33 -11.11 1.39 -8.73
CA LEU A 33 -11.04 2.42 -7.69
C LEU A 33 -12.15 3.49 -7.79
N SER A 34 -13.21 3.24 -8.57
CA SER A 34 -14.34 4.19 -8.67
C SER A 34 -15.01 4.39 -7.32
N GLY A 35 -14.58 5.43 -6.62
CA GLY A 35 -15.13 5.84 -5.33
C GLY A 35 -14.12 6.36 -4.30
N ASN A 36 -12.83 6.10 -4.45
CA ASN A 36 -11.74 6.83 -3.79
C ASN A 36 -10.55 6.79 -4.72
N THR A 37 -10.20 7.92 -5.31
CA THR A 37 -9.04 8.05 -6.17
C THR A 37 -7.79 7.92 -5.30
N ILE A 38 -7.03 6.84 -5.47
CA ILE A 38 -5.69 6.77 -4.88
C ILE A 38 -4.80 7.62 -5.78
N PHE A 39 -4.33 8.72 -5.25
CA PHE A 39 -3.33 9.54 -5.92
C PHE A 39 -1.97 8.89 -5.65
N LEU A 40 -1.36 8.30 -6.67
CA LEU A 40 -0.03 7.76 -6.60
C LEU A 40 0.96 8.73 -7.23
N ASN A 41 2.05 8.97 -6.54
CA ASN A 41 3.20 9.62 -7.11
C ASN A 41 4.16 8.56 -7.65
N PHE A 42 4.77 8.87 -8.77
CA PHE A 42 5.80 8.06 -9.41
C PHE A 42 7.11 8.82 -9.37
N PHE A 43 8.17 8.16 -8.94
CA PHE A 43 9.50 8.74 -8.82
C PHE A 43 10.46 7.98 -9.71
N THR A 44 11.10 8.72 -10.62
CA THR A 44 12.08 8.18 -11.56
C THR A 44 13.41 8.92 -11.36
N ALA A 45 14.46 8.18 -11.05
CA ALA A 45 15.81 8.75 -11.00
C ALA A 45 16.30 9.03 -12.41
N GLU A 46 16.76 10.26 -12.67
CA GLU A 46 17.29 10.71 -13.96
C GLU A 46 18.83 10.57 -14.03
N SER A 47 19.47 10.24 -12.92
CA SER A 47 20.91 9.95 -12.82
C SER A 47 21.20 8.97 -11.68
N ASP A 48 22.43 8.43 -11.64
CA ASP A 48 22.86 7.53 -10.59
C ASP A 48 22.97 8.22 -9.22
N ASN A 49 22.98 7.39 -8.17
CA ASN A 49 23.17 7.80 -6.78
C ASN A 49 22.10 8.76 -6.24
N GLN A 50 20.89 8.74 -6.79
CA GLN A 50 19.78 9.51 -6.27
C GLN A 50 19.20 8.88 -5.00
N LYS A 51 18.67 9.71 -4.12
CA LYS A 51 18.07 9.28 -2.85
C LYS A 51 16.67 9.85 -2.72
N ILE A 52 15.75 9.00 -2.29
CA ILE A 52 14.41 9.39 -1.87
C ILE A 52 14.14 8.80 -0.49
N ALA A 53 13.51 9.56 0.37
CA ALA A 53 13.06 9.11 1.68
C ALA A 53 11.54 9.21 1.78
N PHE A 54 10.96 8.18 2.35
CA PHE A 54 9.55 8.13 2.72
C PHE A 54 9.42 8.12 4.24
N SER A 55 8.41 8.76 4.75
CA SER A 55 8.12 8.86 6.18
C SER A 55 6.72 8.33 6.46
N ALA A 56 6.60 7.52 7.50
CA ALA A 56 5.29 7.13 8.03
C ALA A 56 4.55 8.34 8.61
N CYS A 57 3.23 8.37 8.46
CA CYS A 57 2.39 9.46 8.97
C CYS A 57 2.25 9.43 10.50
N TYR A 58 2.39 8.24 11.11
CA TYR A 58 2.22 8.01 12.54
C TYR A 58 3.45 7.36 13.15
N PRO A 59 3.67 7.52 14.48
CA PRO A 59 4.72 6.79 15.20
C PRO A 59 4.48 5.29 15.12
N GLY A 60 5.45 4.55 14.60
CA GLY A 60 5.30 3.10 14.41
C GLY A 60 6.50 2.50 13.70
N LYS A 61 6.23 1.49 12.88
CA LYS A 61 7.27 0.75 12.14
C LYS A 61 7.01 0.78 10.65
N ILE A 62 8.09 0.77 9.87
CA ILE A 62 8.05 0.52 8.43
C ILE A 62 8.56 -0.90 8.20
N ILE A 63 7.74 -1.73 7.56
CA ILE A 63 8.07 -3.12 7.23
C ILE A 63 8.43 -3.21 5.76
N PRO A 64 9.70 -3.52 5.43
CA PRO A 64 10.10 -3.85 4.08
C PRO A 64 9.76 -5.32 3.77
N ILE A 65 9.02 -5.54 2.68
CA ILE A 65 8.60 -6.86 2.22
C ILE A 65 9.10 -7.07 0.79
N LYS A 66 9.84 -8.16 0.57
CA LYS A 66 10.28 -8.55 -0.76
C LYS A 66 9.25 -9.44 -1.44
N LEU A 67 8.70 -8.96 -2.55
CA LEU A 67 7.87 -9.74 -3.45
C LEU A 67 8.75 -10.44 -4.50
N THR A 68 8.48 -11.73 -4.73
CA THR A 68 9.29 -12.60 -5.61
C THR A 68 8.51 -13.09 -6.82
N GLY A 69 7.31 -12.57 -7.06
CA GLY A 69 6.39 -13.03 -8.10
C GLY A 69 5.54 -14.23 -7.71
N SER A 70 5.99 -15.03 -6.74
CA SER A 70 5.25 -16.21 -6.23
C SER A 70 4.44 -15.93 -4.97
N ASN A 71 4.76 -14.88 -4.24
CA ASN A 71 4.06 -14.48 -3.03
C ASN A 71 3.09 -13.30 -3.29
N THR A 72 2.03 -13.29 -2.52
CA THR A 72 1.01 -12.23 -2.54
C THR A 72 0.87 -11.68 -1.14
N ILE A 73 0.84 -10.36 -1.02
CA ILE A 73 0.59 -9.66 0.24
C ILE A 73 -0.78 -9.00 0.17
N ILE A 74 -1.55 -9.10 1.24
CA ILE A 74 -2.82 -8.41 1.40
C ILE A 74 -2.70 -7.52 2.63
N GLY A 75 -2.83 -6.21 2.43
CA GLY A 75 -2.70 -5.23 3.49
C GLY A 75 -3.88 -4.27 3.53
N ALA A 76 -4.08 -3.62 4.67
CA ALA A 76 -5.03 -2.51 4.75
C ALA A 76 -4.55 -1.35 3.86
N LYS A 77 -5.50 -0.62 3.24
CA LYS A 77 -5.18 0.50 2.34
C LYS A 77 -4.26 1.53 3.01
N ASN A 78 -4.54 1.85 4.25
CA ASN A 78 -3.79 2.84 5.03
C ASN A 78 -2.44 2.34 5.56
N ALA A 79 -2.10 1.07 5.33
CA ALA A 79 -0.77 0.54 5.64
C ALA A 79 0.21 0.67 4.47
N PHE A 80 -0.24 1.06 3.28
CA PHE A 80 0.64 1.23 2.13
C PHE A 80 1.46 2.52 2.27
N LEU A 81 2.79 2.40 2.24
CA LEU A 81 3.71 3.54 2.25
C LEU A 81 4.31 3.79 0.87
N ALA A 82 5.05 2.83 0.34
CA ALA A 82 5.72 2.94 -0.95
C ALA A 82 6.03 1.57 -1.55
N THR A 83 6.29 1.52 -2.85
CA THR A 83 6.73 0.30 -3.52
C THR A 83 7.55 0.58 -4.78
N GLU A 84 8.29 -0.43 -5.24
CA GLU A 84 8.90 -0.40 -6.57
C GLU A 84 7.81 -0.44 -7.66
N GLU A 85 8.13 0.09 -8.85
CA GLU A 85 7.18 0.21 -9.95
C GLU A 85 6.64 -1.14 -10.43
N SER A 86 7.46 -2.17 -10.38
CA SER A 86 7.17 -3.56 -10.78
C SER A 86 6.20 -4.31 -9.87
N VAL A 87 5.81 -3.73 -8.75
CA VAL A 87 4.79 -4.29 -7.86
C VAL A 87 3.42 -3.78 -8.29
N ASP A 88 2.51 -4.68 -8.58
CA ASP A 88 1.11 -4.38 -8.89
C ASP A 88 0.27 -4.26 -7.63
N MET A 89 -0.69 -3.34 -7.67
CA MET A 89 -1.62 -3.05 -6.58
C MET A 89 -3.05 -3.16 -7.08
N ASP A 90 -3.85 -4.00 -6.43
CA ASP A 90 -5.27 -4.17 -6.71
C ASP A 90 -6.12 -4.06 -5.44
N ILE A 91 -7.39 -3.75 -5.59
CA ILE A 91 -8.33 -3.86 -4.48
C ILE A 91 -8.69 -5.35 -4.30
N TYR A 92 -8.33 -5.90 -3.14
CA TYR A 92 -8.71 -7.27 -2.78
C TYR A 92 -10.13 -7.35 -2.22
N PHE A 93 -10.48 -6.40 -1.33
CA PHE A 93 -11.78 -6.36 -0.68
C PHE A 93 -12.19 -4.93 -0.35
N LYS A 94 -13.48 -4.60 -0.58
CA LYS A 94 -14.05 -3.30 -0.24
C LYS A 94 -15.42 -3.50 0.41
N LYS A 95 -15.53 -3.18 1.69
CA LYS A 95 -16.81 -3.15 2.40
C LYS A 95 -17.28 -1.71 2.54
N LYS A 96 -18.39 -1.37 1.87
CA LYS A 96 -19.09 -0.09 2.11
C LYS A 96 -20.00 -0.28 3.31
N PHE A 97 -19.80 0.48 4.38
CA PHE A 97 -20.81 0.61 5.42
C PHE A 97 -21.91 1.52 4.89
N LYS A 98 -23.17 1.10 5.01
CA LYS A 98 -24.30 2.01 4.76
C LYS A 98 -24.13 3.21 5.68
N VAL A 99 -24.08 4.41 5.09
CA VAL A 99 -23.95 5.68 5.80
C VAL A 99 -25.21 5.84 6.67
N GLY A 100 -25.06 5.58 7.94
CA GLY A 100 -26.08 5.75 8.95
C GLY A 100 -25.44 5.79 10.33
N LEU A 101 -25.36 6.95 10.93
CA LEU A 101 -25.01 7.34 12.28
C LEU A 101 -23.53 7.49 12.69
N PHE A 102 -22.54 6.88 12.04
CA PHE A 102 -21.14 7.13 12.38
C PHE A 102 -20.30 7.12 11.10
N GLY A 103 -19.89 8.27 10.60
CA GLY A 103 -19.16 8.51 9.36
C GLY A 103 -17.78 7.84 9.29
N ARG A 104 -17.71 6.51 9.36
CA ARG A 104 -16.48 5.75 9.14
C ARG A 104 -16.39 5.35 7.67
N GLU A 105 -15.29 5.75 7.04
CA GLU A 105 -14.91 5.27 5.72
C GLU A 105 -14.91 3.73 5.70
N GLY A 106 -15.36 3.14 4.58
CA GLY A 106 -15.42 1.69 4.46
C GLY A 106 -14.01 1.07 4.52
N PHE A 107 -13.91 -0.16 5.04
CA PHE A 107 -12.68 -0.92 5.09
C PHE A 107 -12.26 -1.38 3.68
N VAL A 108 -11.02 -1.15 3.31
CA VAL A 108 -10.44 -1.53 2.03
C VAL A 108 -9.16 -2.31 2.27
N LEU A 109 -9.10 -3.52 1.71
CA LEU A 109 -7.87 -4.29 1.60
C LEU A 109 -7.32 -4.16 0.18
N GLN A 110 -6.01 -4.01 0.10
CA GLN A 110 -5.24 -4.00 -1.12
C GLN A 110 -4.45 -5.29 -1.25
N LYS A 111 -4.30 -5.75 -2.47
CA LYS A 111 -3.49 -6.91 -2.85
C LYS A 111 -2.26 -6.42 -3.59
N PHE A 112 -1.09 -6.87 -3.16
CA PHE A 112 0.19 -6.57 -3.77
C PHE A 112 0.77 -7.83 -4.40
N THR A 113 1.16 -7.75 -5.67
CA THR A 113 1.73 -8.85 -6.46
C THR A 113 2.88 -8.34 -7.32
N GLY A 114 3.62 -9.23 -7.96
CA GLY A 114 4.76 -8.88 -8.81
C GLY A 114 6.10 -9.13 -8.13
N THR A 115 7.15 -8.49 -8.60
CA THR A 115 8.52 -8.67 -8.09
C THR A 115 9.09 -7.31 -7.70
N GLY A 116 9.58 -7.16 -6.47
CA GLY A 116 10.14 -5.89 -6.00
C GLY A 116 9.96 -5.70 -4.50
N MET A 117 10.34 -4.52 -4.03
CA MET A 117 10.17 -4.13 -2.62
C MET A 117 8.85 -3.41 -2.40
N LEU A 118 8.13 -3.85 -1.39
CA LEU A 118 6.94 -3.22 -0.82
C LEU A 118 7.27 -2.71 0.57
N PHE A 119 6.86 -1.50 0.90
CA PHE A 119 7.00 -0.91 2.23
C PHE A 119 5.61 -0.62 2.78
N LEU A 120 5.32 -1.22 3.94
CA LEU A 120 4.10 -0.97 4.68
C LEU A 120 4.42 -0.15 5.93
N GLU A 121 3.60 0.85 6.23
CA GLU A 121 3.64 1.55 7.51
C GLU A 121 2.65 0.93 8.49
N ILE A 122 3.06 0.82 9.73
CA ILE A 122 2.27 0.24 10.80
C ILE A 122 2.29 1.17 12.00
N ASP A 123 1.10 1.53 12.47
CA ASP A 123 0.90 2.31 13.67
C ASP A 123 1.08 1.39 14.89
N GLY A 124 2.09 1.70 15.73
CA GLY A 124 2.40 0.93 16.92
C GLY A 124 3.30 -0.30 16.71
N GLU A 125 2.97 -1.39 17.41
CA GLU A 125 3.76 -2.62 17.43
C GLU A 125 3.19 -3.70 16.49
N VAL A 126 4.09 -4.59 16.04
CA VAL A 126 3.78 -5.70 15.14
C VAL A 126 3.81 -7.01 15.92
N ILE A 127 2.75 -7.80 15.75
CA ILE A 127 2.68 -9.17 16.22
C ILE A 127 2.54 -10.08 15.00
N GLU A 128 3.43 -11.05 14.87
CA GLU A 128 3.41 -12.03 13.79
C GLU A 128 2.77 -13.33 14.28
N HIS A 129 1.89 -13.90 13.47
CA HIS A 129 1.26 -15.19 13.71
C HIS A 129 1.42 -16.09 12.50
N ASP A 130 2.01 -17.25 12.67
CA ASP A 130 2.07 -18.31 11.66
C ASP A 130 0.87 -19.24 11.80
N LEU A 131 -0.08 -19.11 10.86
CA LEU A 131 -1.28 -19.94 10.84
C LEU A 131 -1.01 -21.28 10.15
N GLN A 132 -1.35 -22.37 10.85
CA GLN A 132 -1.28 -23.71 10.29
C GLN A 132 -2.47 -23.98 9.33
N PRO A 133 -2.36 -24.94 8.41
CA PRO A 133 -3.47 -25.32 7.54
C PRO A 133 -4.73 -25.66 8.35
N GLY A 134 -5.82 -24.94 8.08
CA GLY A 134 -7.10 -25.08 8.79
C GLY A 134 -7.25 -24.24 10.06
N GLU A 135 -6.22 -23.51 10.46
CA GLU A 135 -6.30 -22.57 11.57
C GLU A 135 -6.91 -21.25 11.12
N HIS A 136 -7.72 -20.63 11.97
CA HIS A 136 -8.38 -19.36 11.74
C HIS A 136 -8.07 -18.39 12.88
N LEU A 137 -7.60 -17.20 12.53
CA LEU A 137 -7.42 -16.09 13.46
C LEU A 137 -8.46 -15.01 13.18
N LEU A 138 -9.24 -14.63 14.17
CA LEU A 138 -10.17 -13.50 14.08
C LEU A 138 -9.45 -12.22 14.48
N VAL A 139 -9.28 -11.32 13.53
CA VAL A 139 -8.60 -10.04 13.74
C VAL A 139 -9.59 -8.89 13.51
N ASN A 140 -9.54 -7.89 14.39
CA ASN A 140 -10.32 -6.68 14.17
C ASN A 140 -9.72 -5.93 12.97
N GLN A 141 -10.59 -5.39 12.11
CA GLN A 141 -10.21 -4.71 10.86
C GLN A 141 -9.17 -3.59 11.03
N SER A 142 -9.13 -2.92 12.17
CA SER A 142 -8.17 -1.86 12.47
C SER A 142 -6.77 -2.36 12.85
N HIS A 143 -6.60 -3.67 13.04
CA HIS A 143 -5.35 -4.30 13.48
C HIS A 143 -4.75 -5.25 12.42
N CYS A 144 -5.38 -5.36 11.26
CA CYS A 144 -4.87 -6.21 10.17
C CYS A 144 -3.99 -5.38 9.25
N CYS A 145 -2.69 -5.62 9.25
CA CYS A 145 -1.71 -4.92 8.42
C CYS A 145 -1.18 -5.76 7.28
N ASP A 146 -1.03 -7.06 7.48
CA ASP A 146 -0.57 -8.02 6.48
C ASP A 146 -1.16 -9.39 6.77
N GLY A 147 -1.69 -10.04 5.74
CA GLY A 147 -2.17 -11.42 5.84
C GLY A 147 -2.09 -12.10 4.49
N ARG A 148 -1.51 -13.30 4.48
CA ARG A 148 -1.56 -14.15 3.28
C ARG A 148 -2.93 -14.74 3.04
N LYS A 149 -3.89 -14.50 3.95
CA LYS A 149 -5.36 -14.66 3.87
C LYS A 149 -5.94 -14.10 5.18
N CYS A 150 -6.44 -12.86 5.16
CA CYS A 150 -7.40 -12.43 6.19
C CYS A 150 -8.80 -12.82 5.76
#